data_4ee44c4daee5844474ae9280dbd2068d
#
_entry.id   4ee44c4daee5844474ae9280dbd2068d
#
_cell.length_a   1.000
_cell.length_b   1.000
_cell.length_c   1.000
_cell.angle_alpha   90.00
_cell.angle_beta   90.00
_cell.angle_gamma   90.00
#
_symmetry.space_group_name_H-M   'P 1'
#
loop_
_entity.id
_entity.type
_entity.pdbx_description
1 polymer ?
#
loop_
_entity_poly.entity_id
_entity_poly.type
_entity_poly.pdbx_seq_one_letter_code
_entity_poly.pdbx_strand_id
1 'polypeptide(L)'
;MKIIKRNASDIHKEEAHGGSGARKVYANADHTESPSFEAMTHGYLPAGQSFDWHNHEGVEEIMVVVKGEGKVSDEDGEYEYQPGDVLIFPAGVQHKITNPSGHEHEMIFVRIKGNT
;
A
#
# COMPACT_ATOMS: atom_id res chain seq x y z
N MET A 1 7.18 29.42 -2.17
CA MET A 1 6.98 27.98 -1.91
C MET A 1 7.06 27.70 -0.42
N LYS A 2 6.22 26.82 0.08
CA LYS A 2 6.20 26.46 1.50
C LYS A 2 6.24 24.95 1.66
N ILE A 3 6.86 24.51 2.74
CA ILE A 3 6.76 23.10 3.16
C ILE A 3 5.33 22.84 3.61
N ILE A 4 4.76 21.74 3.16
CA ILE A 4 3.47 21.26 3.63
C ILE A 4 3.75 20.26 4.75
N LYS A 5 3.20 20.51 5.93
CA LYS A 5 3.37 19.62 7.09
C LYS A 5 2.03 18.99 7.43
N ARG A 6 2.01 17.67 7.49
CA ARG A 6 0.86 16.88 7.94
C ARG A 6 1.31 15.96 9.07
N ASN A 7 0.39 15.56 9.93
CA ASN A 7 0.67 14.60 10.99
C ASN A 7 -0.28 13.42 10.86
N ALA A 8 0.27 12.20 10.87
CA ALA A 8 -0.52 10.99 10.69
C ALA A 8 -1.63 10.85 11.75
N SER A 9 -1.43 11.37 12.96
CA SER A 9 -2.44 11.30 14.01
C SER A 9 -3.69 12.14 13.71
N ASP A 10 -3.57 13.13 12.81
CA ASP A 10 -4.69 13.99 12.40
C ASP A 10 -5.39 13.46 11.14
N ILE A 11 -4.87 12.38 10.56
CA ILE A 11 -5.43 11.78 9.35
C ILE A 11 -6.35 10.64 9.74
N HIS A 12 -7.61 10.70 9.29
CA HIS A 12 -8.58 9.66 9.59
C HIS A 12 -8.31 8.39 8.79
N LYS A 13 -8.52 7.24 9.42
CA LYS A 13 -8.55 5.97 8.72
C LYS A 13 -9.82 5.91 7.87
N GLU A 14 -9.67 5.38 6.66
CA GLU A 14 -10.79 5.06 5.78
C GLU A 14 -10.70 3.60 5.35
N GLU A 15 -11.77 3.05 4.81
CA GLU A 15 -11.74 1.68 4.29
C GLU A 15 -10.73 1.56 3.17
N ALA A 16 -9.95 0.49 3.23
CA ALA A 16 -9.07 0.14 2.12
C ALA A 16 -9.89 -0.42 0.95
N HIS A 17 -9.28 -0.44 -0.21
CA HIS A 17 -9.91 -0.90 -1.43
C HIS A 17 -10.41 -2.34 -1.28
N GLY A 18 -11.67 -2.60 -1.66
CA GLY A 18 -12.27 -3.93 -1.60
C GLY A 18 -12.88 -4.30 -0.24
N GLY A 19 -12.96 -3.37 0.69
CA GLY A 19 -13.63 -3.59 1.97
C GLY A 19 -12.83 -4.36 3.01
N SER A 20 -11.58 -4.73 2.71
CA SER A 20 -10.69 -5.38 3.67
C SER A 20 -9.70 -4.38 4.24
N GLY A 21 -9.70 -4.24 5.57
CA GLY A 21 -8.76 -3.37 6.26
C GLY A 21 -9.05 -1.88 6.11
N ALA A 22 -8.05 -1.09 6.45
CA ALA A 22 -8.15 0.36 6.46
C ALA A 22 -6.86 0.98 5.93
N ARG A 23 -6.91 2.28 5.66
CA ARG A 23 -5.74 3.04 5.27
C ARG A 23 -5.85 4.48 5.76
N LYS A 24 -4.68 5.10 5.91
CA LYS A 24 -4.57 6.55 6.02
C LYS A 24 -3.90 7.07 4.75
N VAL A 25 -4.48 8.05 4.10
CA VAL A 25 -3.85 8.71 2.95
C VAL A 25 -2.93 9.81 3.47
N TYR A 26 -1.64 9.53 3.50
CA TYR A 26 -0.65 10.48 3.99
C TYR A 26 -0.47 11.66 3.04
N ALA A 27 -0.47 11.38 1.75
CA ALA A 27 -0.40 12.39 0.71
C ALA A 27 -1.07 11.87 -0.56
N ASN A 28 -1.64 12.78 -1.34
CA ASN A 28 -2.19 12.47 -2.65
C ASN A 28 -1.70 13.48 -3.69
N ALA A 29 -2.17 13.36 -4.91
CA ALA A 29 -1.71 14.21 -6.01
C ALA A 29 -1.92 15.70 -5.74
N ASP A 30 -2.92 16.08 -4.95
CA ASP A 30 -3.19 17.49 -4.63
C ASP A 30 -2.15 18.09 -3.69
N HIS A 31 -1.36 17.27 -3.01
CA HIS A 31 -0.33 17.75 -2.10
C HIS A 31 1.03 17.95 -2.77
N THR A 32 1.18 17.52 -4.01
CA THR A 32 2.44 17.57 -4.74
C THR A 32 2.26 18.21 -6.10
N GLU A 33 3.37 18.64 -6.69
CA GLU A 33 3.38 19.17 -8.04
C GLU A 33 3.83 18.15 -9.09
N SER A 34 4.23 16.96 -8.64
CA SER A 34 4.69 15.92 -9.55
C SER A 34 3.51 15.27 -10.28
N PRO A 35 3.53 15.25 -11.62
CA PRO A 35 2.46 14.60 -12.38
C PRO A 35 2.46 13.08 -12.25
N SER A 36 3.57 12.50 -11.80
CA SER A 36 3.70 11.04 -11.65
C SER A 36 3.30 10.52 -10.26
N PHE A 37 3.29 11.38 -9.26
CA PHE A 37 2.91 10.96 -7.91
C PHE A 37 1.39 10.81 -7.81
N GLU A 38 0.92 9.65 -7.34
CA GLU A 38 -0.50 9.44 -7.12
C GLU A 38 -0.87 9.50 -5.65
N ALA A 39 -0.21 8.71 -4.81
CA ALA A 39 -0.53 8.69 -3.38
C ALA A 39 0.58 8.03 -2.56
N MET A 40 0.63 8.39 -1.28
CA MET A 40 1.36 7.68 -0.24
C MET A 40 0.37 7.34 0.86
N THR A 41 0.23 6.06 1.16
CA THR A 41 -0.75 5.57 2.13
C THR A 41 -0.10 4.68 3.18
N HIS A 42 -0.72 4.63 4.35
CA HIS A 42 -0.38 3.67 5.40
C HIS A 42 -1.53 2.68 5.49
N GLY A 43 -1.28 1.43 5.12
CA GLY A 43 -2.28 0.37 5.12
C GLY A 43 -2.29 -0.40 6.42
N TYR A 44 -3.49 -0.81 6.84
CA TYR A 44 -3.74 -1.62 8.04
C TYR A 44 -4.49 -2.87 7.61
N LEU A 45 -3.83 -4.01 7.70
CA LEU A 45 -4.40 -5.29 7.28
C LEU A 45 -4.73 -6.13 8.52
N PRO A 46 -6.02 -6.32 8.84
CA PRO A 46 -6.42 -7.04 10.04
C PRO A 46 -5.97 -8.49 10.05
N ALA A 47 -5.91 -9.06 11.26
CA ALA A 47 -5.59 -10.46 11.48
C ALA A 47 -6.45 -11.39 10.62
N GLY A 48 -5.82 -12.31 9.92
CA GLY A 48 -6.50 -13.33 9.11
C GLY A 48 -7.12 -12.83 7.82
N GLN A 49 -6.93 -11.56 7.46
CA GLN A 49 -7.53 -10.99 6.25
C GLN A 49 -6.51 -10.80 5.14
N SER A 50 -7.00 -10.38 4.00
CA SER A 50 -6.19 -10.13 2.80
C SER A 50 -6.63 -8.85 2.11
N PHE A 51 -5.67 -8.16 1.50
CA PHE A 51 -5.95 -7.27 0.38
C PHE A 51 -6.01 -8.17 -0.85
N ASP A 52 -7.22 -8.49 -1.29
CA ASP A 52 -7.47 -9.54 -2.28
C ASP A 52 -6.90 -9.19 -3.67
N TRP A 53 -6.92 -10.16 -4.56
CA TRP A 53 -6.37 -10.03 -5.91
C TRP A 53 -6.83 -8.75 -6.58
N HIS A 54 -5.88 -7.93 -6.99
CA HIS A 54 -6.14 -6.69 -7.72
C HIS A 54 -4.89 -6.28 -8.50
N ASN A 55 -5.08 -5.34 -9.40
CA ASN A 55 -4.00 -4.69 -10.12
C ASN A 55 -4.29 -3.20 -10.23
N HIS A 56 -3.28 -2.45 -10.64
CA HIS A 56 -3.38 -1.03 -10.91
C HIS A 56 -2.85 -0.75 -12.31
N GLU A 57 -3.77 -0.52 -13.25
CA GLU A 57 -3.38 -0.21 -14.63
C GLU A 57 -2.62 1.12 -14.68
N GLY A 58 -1.45 1.10 -15.31
CA GLY A 58 -0.62 2.29 -15.47
C GLY A 58 -0.03 2.86 -14.20
N VAL A 59 -0.10 2.13 -13.08
CA VAL A 59 0.42 2.58 -11.79
C VAL A 59 1.34 1.52 -11.21
N GLU A 60 2.56 1.92 -10.89
CA GLU A 60 3.47 1.10 -10.09
C GLU A 60 3.24 1.38 -8.62
N GLU A 61 3.47 0.38 -7.78
CA GLU A 61 3.32 0.52 -6.35
C GLU A 61 4.57 0.01 -5.63
N ILE A 62 5.03 0.76 -4.64
CA ILE A 62 6.14 0.35 -3.78
C ILE A 62 5.55 0.16 -2.39
N MET A 63 5.77 -1.01 -1.79
CA MET A 63 5.31 -1.32 -0.44
C MET A 63 6.50 -1.50 0.49
N VAL A 64 6.45 -0.84 1.64
CA VAL A 64 7.41 -1.06 2.73
C VAL A 64 6.65 -1.66 3.89
N VAL A 65 7.09 -2.81 4.37
CA VAL A 65 6.46 -3.49 5.51
C VAL A 65 6.92 -2.84 6.81
N VAL A 66 5.98 -2.37 7.61
CA VAL A 66 6.24 -1.71 8.91
C VAL A 66 6.08 -2.71 10.04
N LYS A 67 5.03 -3.55 9.99
CA LYS A 67 4.69 -4.47 11.07
C LYS A 67 4.07 -5.73 10.48
N GLY A 68 4.52 -6.89 10.98
CA GLY A 68 3.93 -8.18 10.67
C GLY A 68 4.70 -8.99 9.64
N GLU A 69 4.44 -10.29 9.67
CA GLU A 69 5.00 -11.27 8.74
C GLU A 69 3.87 -11.97 8.01
N GLY A 70 3.90 -11.96 6.69
CA GLY A 70 2.85 -12.52 5.87
C GLY A 70 3.33 -12.88 4.49
N LYS A 71 2.42 -12.85 3.52
CA LYS A 71 2.69 -13.28 2.15
C LYS A 71 2.14 -12.30 1.13
N VAL A 72 2.88 -12.15 0.04
CA VAL A 72 2.43 -11.49 -1.17
C VAL A 72 2.42 -12.53 -2.28
N SER A 73 1.34 -12.58 -3.04
CA SER A 73 1.20 -13.52 -4.16
C SER A 73 1.08 -12.75 -5.47
N ASP A 74 1.69 -13.25 -6.52
CA ASP A 74 1.46 -12.84 -7.90
C ASP A 74 1.13 -14.08 -8.74
N GLU A 75 1.06 -13.93 -10.06
CA GLU A 75 0.72 -15.06 -10.95
C GLU A 75 1.78 -16.15 -10.95
N ASP A 76 3.02 -15.82 -10.58
CA ASP A 76 4.15 -16.75 -10.65
C ASP A 76 4.46 -17.42 -9.33
N GLY A 77 3.88 -16.97 -8.20
CA GLY A 77 4.13 -17.60 -6.92
C GLY A 77 3.86 -16.71 -5.71
N GLU A 78 4.46 -17.10 -4.61
CA GLU A 78 4.30 -16.44 -3.32
C GLU A 78 5.65 -15.98 -2.80
N TYR A 79 5.62 -14.83 -2.12
CA TYR A 79 6.80 -14.21 -1.48
C TYR A 79 6.44 -13.93 -0.02
N GLU A 80 7.27 -14.36 0.90
CA GLU A 80 7.10 -14.01 2.32
C GLU A 80 7.59 -12.60 2.56
N TYR A 81 6.92 -11.88 3.47
CA TYR A 81 7.35 -10.55 3.88
C TYR A 81 7.52 -10.47 5.40
N GLN A 82 8.41 -9.59 5.83
CA GLN A 82 8.65 -9.24 7.22
C GLN A 82 8.95 -7.74 7.31
N PRO A 83 8.95 -7.18 8.54
CA PRO A 83 9.25 -5.75 8.70
C PRO A 83 10.57 -5.36 8.07
N GLY A 84 10.56 -4.25 7.34
CA GLY A 84 11.71 -3.74 6.61
C GLY A 84 11.79 -4.20 5.16
N ASP A 85 10.99 -5.18 4.75
CA ASP A 85 10.98 -5.61 3.36
C ASP A 85 10.34 -4.54 2.47
N VAL A 86 10.89 -4.42 1.28
CA VAL A 86 10.38 -3.53 0.23
C VAL A 86 9.99 -4.38 -0.96
N LEU A 87 8.73 -4.28 -1.38
CA LEU A 87 8.22 -4.98 -2.54
C LEU A 87 7.77 -3.96 -3.59
N ILE A 88 8.11 -4.24 -4.84
CA ILE A 88 7.75 -3.36 -5.95
C ILE A 88 6.79 -4.14 -6.85
N PHE A 89 5.61 -3.56 -7.05
CA PHE A 89 4.56 -4.11 -7.90
C PHE A 89 4.56 -3.33 -9.22
N PRO A 90 5.05 -3.93 -10.32
CA PRO A 90 4.98 -3.29 -11.63
C PRO A 90 3.54 -2.98 -12.03
N ALA A 91 3.35 -1.98 -12.90
CA ALA A 91 2.04 -1.61 -13.39
C ALA A 91 1.33 -2.83 -14.02
N GLY A 92 0.07 -3.02 -13.64
CA GLY A 92 -0.76 -4.10 -14.19
C GLY A 92 -0.54 -5.48 -13.58
N VAL A 93 0.43 -5.65 -12.67
CA VAL A 93 0.64 -6.97 -12.07
C VAL A 93 -0.49 -7.32 -11.11
N GLN A 94 -1.09 -8.50 -11.29
CA GLN A 94 -2.07 -9.03 -10.34
C GLN A 94 -1.37 -9.47 -9.08
N HIS A 95 -1.83 -9.00 -7.94
CA HIS A 95 -1.22 -9.37 -6.64
C HIS A 95 -2.25 -9.43 -5.52
N LYS A 96 -1.88 -10.12 -4.46
CA LYS A 96 -2.68 -10.30 -3.26
C LYS A 96 -1.75 -10.23 -2.05
N ILE A 97 -2.17 -9.55 -1.00
CA ILE A 97 -1.41 -9.44 0.25
C ILE A 97 -2.20 -10.13 1.35
N THR A 98 -1.60 -11.11 2.02
CA THR A 98 -2.28 -11.94 3.00
C THR A 98 -1.62 -11.84 4.38
N ASN A 99 -2.45 -11.60 5.39
CA ASN A 99 -2.05 -11.63 6.80
C ASN A 99 -2.59 -12.90 7.46
N PRO A 100 -1.76 -13.96 7.61
CA PRO A 100 -2.20 -15.19 8.23
C PRO A 100 -2.10 -15.16 9.76
N SER A 101 -1.61 -14.06 10.33
CA SER A 101 -1.32 -13.95 11.76
C SER A 101 -2.55 -13.56 12.58
N GLY A 102 -2.39 -13.59 13.91
CA GLY A 102 -3.42 -13.20 14.86
C GLY A 102 -3.41 -11.71 15.23
N HIS A 103 -2.66 -10.87 14.52
CA HIS A 103 -2.61 -9.44 14.80
C HIS A 103 -2.58 -8.62 13.50
N GLU A 104 -2.84 -7.33 13.62
CA GLU A 104 -2.87 -6.41 12.48
C GLU A 104 -1.46 -6.20 11.91
N HIS A 105 -1.36 -6.20 10.59
CA HIS A 105 -0.15 -5.82 9.87
C HIS A 105 -0.25 -4.37 9.38
N GLU A 106 0.91 -3.73 9.23
CA GLU A 106 0.99 -2.35 8.74
C GLU A 106 2.06 -2.25 7.68
N MET A 107 1.75 -1.51 6.62
CA MET A 107 2.67 -1.26 5.52
C MET A 107 2.43 0.11 4.92
N ILE A 108 3.47 0.68 4.33
CA ILE A 108 3.39 1.96 3.64
C ILE A 108 3.46 1.68 2.14
N PHE A 109 2.57 2.33 1.39
CA PHE A 109 2.52 2.23 -0.06
C PHE A 109 2.79 3.58 -0.70
N VAL A 110 3.59 3.58 -1.76
CA VAL A 110 3.76 4.73 -2.64
C VAL A 110 3.32 4.32 -4.03
N ARG A 111 2.42 5.10 -4.64
CA ARG A 111 1.87 4.82 -5.97
C ARG A 111 2.36 5.88 -6.95
N ILE A 112 2.89 5.40 -8.06
CA ILE A 112 3.52 6.23 -9.10
C ILE A 112 2.84 5.93 -10.42
N LYS A 113 2.31 6.98 -11.08
CA LYS A 113 1.70 6.84 -12.40
C LYS A 113 2.77 6.66 -13.46
N GLY A 114 2.55 5.71 -14.34
CA GLY A 114 3.38 5.53 -15.52
C GLY A 114 3.10 6.57 -16.60
N ASN A 115 3.95 6.55 -17.61
CA ASN A 115 3.88 7.52 -18.71
C ASN A 115 3.02 7.05 -19.90
N THR A 116 2.18 6.09 -19.71
CA THR A 116 1.35 5.57 -20.81
C THR A 116 -0.06 6.08 -20.77
#